data_c37f20599784d71039afd58b8aa1f2ae
#
_entry.id   c37f20599784d71039afd58b8aa1f2ae
#
_cell.length_a   1.000
_cell.length_b   1.000
_cell.length_c   1.000
_cell.angle_alpha   90.00
_cell.angle_beta   90.00
_cell.angle_gamma   90.00
#
_symmetry.space_group_name_H-M   'P 1'
#
loop_
_entity.id
_entity.type
_entity.pdbx_description
1 polymer ?
#
loop_
_entity_poly.entity_id
_entity_poly.type
_entity_poly.pdbx_seq_one_letter_code
_entity_poly.pdbx_strand_id
1 'polypeptide(L)'
;MNRLVLLVAVLAVAGCGGSSNAQPKGDPGAFAVKVVGQIVHNQYATVWSDLHPTDQKVAPSSEYVQCEARSPVIAQPRTMKVLSVGNESVGLGDGSFVESKAVHVRLAFAGGFNLVHTVHVVAAHGKWTWILPAWRFRDYKADKCPVDAGSPPPAPTA
;
A
#
# COMPACT_ATOMS: atom_id res chain seq x y z
N MET A 1 -55.42 49.54 -3.18
CA MET A 1 -55.28 48.13 -3.40
C MET A 1 -53.83 47.86 -3.79
N ASN A 2 -52.97 47.63 -2.78
CA ASN A 2 -51.51 47.38 -3.00
C ASN A 2 -51.27 45.88 -3.10
N ARG A 3 -50.80 45.42 -4.25
CA ARG A 3 -50.29 44.04 -4.41
C ARG A 3 -48.81 44.02 -4.08
N LEU A 4 -48.49 43.40 -2.94
CA LEU A 4 -47.15 43.13 -2.51
C LEU A 4 -46.67 41.86 -3.26
N VAL A 5 -45.69 41.99 -4.16
CA VAL A 5 -45.05 40.86 -4.85
C VAL A 5 -43.87 40.43 -3.99
N LEU A 6 -44.01 39.25 -3.38
CA LEU A 6 -42.91 38.61 -2.63
C LEU A 6 -41.99 37.89 -3.60
N LEU A 7 -40.78 38.41 -3.80
CA LEU A 7 -39.72 37.75 -4.54
C LEU A 7 -39.02 36.77 -3.60
N VAL A 8 -39.24 35.46 -3.84
CA VAL A 8 -38.50 34.38 -3.15
C VAL A 8 -37.21 34.14 -3.93
N ALA A 9 -36.09 34.57 -3.36
CA ALA A 9 -34.77 34.22 -3.89
C ALA A 9 -34.39 32.82 -3.45
N VAL A 10 -34.40 31.87 -4.39
CA VAL A 10 -33.87 30.50 -4.18
C VAL A 10 -32.35 30.54 -4.31
N LEU A 11 -31.64 30.50 -3.20
CA LEU A 11 -30.19 30.27 -3.15
C LEU A 11 -29.89 28.78 -3.43
N ALA A 12 -29.53 28.48 -4.67
CA ALA A 12 -28.95 27.19 -5.01
C ALA A 12 -27.54 27.11 -4.44
N VAL A 13 -27.40 26.42 -3.32
CA VAL A 13 -26.08 26.04 -2.78
C VAL A 13 -25.58 24.89 -3.61
N ALA A 14 -24.78 25.18 -4.66
CA ALA A 14 -24.01 24.18 -5.39
C ALA A 14 -22.90 23.67 -4.48
N GLY A 15 -23.19 22.61 -3.72
CA GLY A 15 -22.21 21.86 -2.95
C GLY A 15 -21.29 21.11 -3.91
N CYS A 16 -20.20 21.72 -4.37
CA CYS A 16 -19.09 21.03 -4.98
C CYS A 16 -18.36 20.20 -3.93
N GLY A 17 -18.91 19.03 -3.61
CA GLY A 17 -18.19 17.95 -2.93
C GLY A 17 -17.24 17.26 -3.90
N GLY A 18 -16.31 17.99 -4.50
CA GLY A 18 -15.22 17.42 -5.28
C GLY A 18 -14.22 16.82 -4.32
N SER A 19 -14.28 15.49 -4.12
CA SER A 19 -13.12 14.73 -3.64
C SER A 19 -12.02 14.96 -4.67
N SER A 20 -11.14 15.92 -4.40
CA SER A 20 -9.95 16.15 -5.23
C SER A 20 -9.02 14.96 -5.06
N ASN A 21 -9.22 13.92 -5.88
CA ASN A 21 -8.24 12.87 -6.11
C ASN A 21 -7.06 13.48 -6.89
N ALA A 22 -6.40 14.47 -6.30
CA ALA A 22 -5.18 15.00 -6.86
C ALA A 22 -4.20 13.84 -6.96
N GLN A 23 -3.79 13.52 -8.20
CA GLN A 23 -2.81 12.47 -8.42
C GLN A 23 -1.55 12.81 -7.63
N PRO A 24 -1.01 11.85 -6.84
CA PRO A 24 0.20 12.10 -6.07
C PRO A 24 1.34 12.58 -6.95
N LYS A 25 2.18 13.44 -6.41
CA LYS A 25 3.42 13.84 -7.08
C LYS A 25 4.41 12.68 -7.10
N GLY A 26 5.15 12.55 -8.18
CA GLY A 26 6.21 11.54 -8.32
C GLY A 26 5.78 10.29 -9.10
N ASP A 27 6.78 9.52 -9.46
CA ASP A 27 6.63 8.30 -10.25
C ASP A 27 6.26 7.11 -9.34
N PRO A 28 5.16 6.39 -9.62
CA PRO A 28 4.76 5.21 -8.85
C PRO A 28 5.80 4.08 -8.95
N GLY A 29 6.53 3.96 -10.06
CA GLY A 29 7.62 2.99 -10.21
C GLY A 29 8.78 3.27 -9.25
N ALA A 30 9.21 4.52 -9.16
CA ALA A 30 10.24 4.93 -8.21
C ALA A 30 9.80 4.71 -6.76
N PHE A 31 8.53 4.99 -6.45
CA PHE A 31 7.96 4.73 -5.14
C PHE A 31 7.97 3.23 -4.80
N ALA A 32 7.55 2.37 -5.73
CA ALA A 32 7.58 0.92 -5.53
C ALA A 32 9.00 0.39 -5.29
N VAL A 33 9.99 0.86 -6.07
CA VAL A 33 11.41 0.50 -5.86
C VAL A 33 11.90 0.94 -4.48
N LYS A 34 11.51 2.13 -4.01
CA LYS A 34 11.80 2.60 -2.65
C LYS A 34 11.24 1.64 -1.61
N VAL A 35 9.94 1.28 -1.72
CA VAL A 35 9.27 0.36 -0.78
C VAL A 35 9.97 -1.01 -0.76
N VAL A 36 10.23 -1.61 -1.93
CA VAL A 36 10.95 -2.88 -2.03
C VAL A 36 12.35 -2.76 -1.43
N GLY A 37 13.06 -1.66 -1.70
CA GLY A 37 14.37 -1.39 -1.10
C GLY A 37 14.33 -1.35 0.43
N GLN A 38 13.33 -0.71 1.00
CA GLN A 38 13.13 -0.68 2.45
C GLN A 38 12.81 -2.07 3.03
N ILE A 39 11.98 -2.87 2.33
CA ILE A 39 11.67 -4.26 2.74
C ILE A 39 12.94 -5.10 2.77
N VAL A 40 13.73 -5.11 1.69
CA VAL A 40 14.95 -5.94 1.61
C VAL A 40 16.03 -5.49 2.59
N HIS A 41 16.01 -4.25 3.04
CA HIS A 41 16.90 -3.75 4.09
C HIS A 41 16.30 -3.84 5.51
N ASN A 42 15.16 -4.51 5.66
CA ASN A 42 14.46 -4.71 6.95
C ASN A 42 14.09 -3.40 7.67
N GLN A 43 13.77 -2.35 6.91
CA GLN A 43 13.39 -1.02 7.43
C GLN A 43 11.88 -0.96 7.72
N TYR A 44 11.38 -1.87 8.52
CA TYR A 44 9.95 -2.15 8.68
C TYR A 44 9.12 -0.95 9.15
N ALA A 45 9.64 -0.14 10.05
CA ALA A 45 8.93 1.06 10.51
C ALA A 45 8.71 2.08 9.37
N THR A 46 9.70 2.23 8.48
CA THR A 46 9.59 3.11 7.31
C THR A 46 8.65 2.52 6.27
N VAL A 47 8.73 1.21 6.02
CA VAL A 47 7.81 0.49 5.15
C VAL A 47 6.37 0.66 5.63
N TRP A 48 6.12 0.52 6.93
CA TRP A 48 4.82 0.71 7.54
C TRP A 48 4.27 2.12 7.33
N SER A 49 5.10 3.14 7.44
CA SER A 49 4.67 4.54 7.27
C SER A 49 4.17 4.86 5.85
N ASP A 50 4.58 4.07 4.88
CA ASP A 50 4.17 4.15 3.48
C ASP A 50 2.97 3.22 3.13
N LEU A 51 2.46 2.42 4.10
CA LEU A 51 1.26 1.60 3.91
C LEU A 51 0.00 2.43 3.72
N HIS A 52 -0.95 1.89 2.97
CA HIS A 52 -2.28 2.46 2.84
C HIS A 52 -2.98 2.54 4.22
N PRO A 53 -3.74 3.63 4.50
CA PRO A 53 -4.39 3.81 5.82
C PRO A 53 -5.30 2.65 6.26
N THR A 54 -5.94 1.94 5.32
CA THR A 54 -6.75 0.75 5.63
C THR A 54 -5.88 -0.38 6.18
N ASP A 55 -4.69 -0.59 5.61
CA ASP A 55 -3.75 -1.63 6.06
C ASP A 55 -3.11 -1.26 7.40
N GLN A 56 -2.80 0.03 7.61
CA GLN A 56 -2.29 0.52 8.89
C GLN A 56 -3.27 0.29 10.06
N LYS A 57 -4.59 0.27 9.79
CA LYS A 57 -5.60 0.00 10.81
C LYS A 57 -5.61 -1.45 11.29
N VAL A 58 -5.34 -2.40 10.38
CA VAL A 58 -5.34 -3.85 10.71
C VAL A 58 -3.95 -4.35 11.13
N ALA A 59 -2.90 -3.63 10.75
CA ALA A 59 -1.52 -3.90 11.12
C ALA A 59 -0.92 -2.67 11.82
N PRO A 60 -1.20 -2.43 13.12
CA PRO A 60 -0.59 -1.33 13.87
C PRO A 60 0.94 -1.38 13.81
N SER A 61 1.60 -0.21 13.85
CA SER A 61 3.04 -0.10 13.61
C SER A 61 3.88 -1.05 14.46
N SER A 62 3.58 -1.14 15.74
CA SER A 62 4.32 -2.01 16.66
C SER A 62 4.16 -3.49 16.30
N GLU A 63 2.95 -3.91 15.96
CA GLU A 63 2.65 -5.28 15.55
C GLU A 63 3.30 -5.61 14.21
N TYR A 64 3.12 -4.74 13.21
CA TYR A 64 3.76 -4.89 11.90
C TYR A 64 5.27 -5.09 12.02
N VAL A 65 5.95 -4.16 12.71
CA VAL A 65 7.40 -4.22 12.90
C VAL A 65 7.83 -5.50 13.63
N GLN A 66 7.11 -5.88 14.67
CA GLN A 66 7.41 -7.09 15.44
C GLN A 66 7.22 -8.36 14.61
N CYS A 67 6.15 -8.45 13.82
CA CYS A 67 5.87 -9.59 12.96
C CYS A 67 6.90 -9.72 11.83
N GLU A 68 7.19 -8.64 11.11
CA GLU A 68 8.15 -8.65 10.01
C GLU A 68 9.58 -8.99 10.50
N ALA A 69 9.95 -8.53 11.69
CA ALA A 69 11.27 -8.82 12.27
C ALA A 69 11.48 -10.31 12.62
N ARG A 70 10.43 -11.12 12.64
CA ARG A 70 10.56 -12.58 12.86
C ARG A 70 11.08 -13.34 11.64
N SER A 71 10.92 -12.75 10.44
CA SER A 71 11.35 -13.35 9.17
C SER A 71 12.12 -12.32 8.33
N PRO A 72 13.30 -11.88 8.78
CA PRO A 72 14.05 -10.83 8.10
C PRO A 72 14.52 -11.31 6.72
N VAL A 73 14.55 -10.38 5.77
CA VAL A 73 15.14 -10.63 4.45
C VAL A 73 16.66 -10.72 4.60
N ILE A 74 17.22 -11.89 4.29
CA ILE A 74 18.67 -12.16 4.42
C ILE A 74 19.40 -11.85 3.11
N ALA A 75 18.78 -12.21 1.96
CA ALA A 75 19.41 -12.03 0.66
C ALA A 75 19.18 -10.60 0.14
N GLN A 76 20.28 -9.93 -0.19
CA GLN A 76 20.23 -8.57 -0.76
C GLN A 76 20.33 -8.64 -2.29
N PRO A 77 19.40 -8.01 -3.05
CA PRO A 77 19.53 -7.94 -4.50
C PRO A 77 20.69 -6.99 -4.87
N ARG A 78 21.41 -7.34 -5.93
CA ARG A 78 22.44 -6.46 -6.52
C ARG A 78 21.83 -5.28 -7.26
N THR A 79 20.69 -5.50 -7.91
CA THR A 79 19.96 -4.46 -8.64
C THR A 79 18.47 -4.67 -8.52
N MET A 80 17.74 -3.55 -8.56
CA MET A 80 16.29 -3.50 -8.65
C MET A 80 15.91 -2.67 -9.87
N LYS A 81 14.98 -3.17 -10.70
CA LYS A 81 14.55 -2.50 -11.92
C LYS A 81 13.04 -2.64 -12.10
N VAL A 82 12.36 -1.53 -12.36
CA VAL A 82 10.97 -1.54 -12.81
C VAL A 82 10.90 -2.17 -14.21
N LEU A 83 10.08 -3.18 -14.38
CA LEU A 83 9.80 -3.82 -15.66
C LEU A 83 8.60 -3.19 -16.35
N SER A 84 7.54 -2.95 -15.58
CA SER A 84 6.31 -2.34 -16.08
C SER A 84 5.51 -1.69 -14.96
N VAL A 85 4.65 -0.75 -15.36
CA VAL A 85 3.64 -0.11 -14.52
C VAL A 85 2.32 -0.20 -15.27
N GLY A 86 1.34 -0.88 -14.70
CA GLY A 86 -0.01 -1.03 -15.26
C GLY A 86 -1.07 -0.44 -14.33
N ASN A 87 -2.28 -0.25 -14.85
CA ASN A 87 -3.45 0.03 -14.01
C ASN A 87 -4.11 -1.30 -13.66
N GLU A 88 -4.50 -1.47 -12.40
CA GLU A 88 -5.19 -2.66 -11.94
C GLU A 88 -6.13 -2.29 -10.80
N SER A 89 -7.36 -2.83 -10.82
CA SER A 89 -8.28 -2.72 -9.71
C SER A 89 -7.92 -3.78 -8.68
N VAL A 90 -7.65 -3.38 -7.45
CA VAL A 90 -7.21 -4.29 -6.39
C VAL A 90 -8.10 -4.16 -5.16
N GLY A 91 -8.44 -5.30 -4.55
CA GLY A 91 -9.21 -5.33 -3.31
C GLY A 91 -8.36 -4.87 -2.12
N LEU A 92 -8.85 -3.87 -1.40
CA LEU A 92 -8.42 -3.62 -0.04
C LEU A 92 -9.06 -4.71 0.83
N GLY A 93 -8.35 -5.30 1.73
CA GLY A 93 -8.84 -6.45 2.52
C GLY A 93 -10.11 -6.23 3.34
N ASP A 94 -10.66 -5.01 3.38
CA ASP A 94 -11.95 -4.65 3.96
C ASP A 94 -13.15 -4.92 3.04
N GLY A 95 -12.91 -5.40 1.81
CA GLY A 95 -13.91 -5.69 0.79
C GLY A 95 -14.14 -4.58 -0.23
N SER A 96 -13.53 -3.42 -0.05
CA SER A 96 -13.54 -2.36 -1.06
C SER A 96 -12.49 -2.60 -2.15
N PHE A 97 -12.68 -1.96 -3.31
CA PHE A 97 -11.73 -1.99 -4.42
C PHE A 97 -11.22 -0.59 -4.71
N VAL A 98 -9.95 -0.50 -5.09
CA VAL A 98 -9.31 0.75 -5.49
C VAL A 98 -8.52 0.57 -6.77
N GLU A 99 -8.46 1.64 -7.58
CA GLU A 99 -7.55 1.70 -8.71
C GLU A 99 -6.11 1.84 -8.21
N SER A 100 -5.26 0.94 -8.64
CA SER A 100 -3.85 0.87 -8.27
C SER A 100 -2.95 0.96 -9.50
N LYS A 101 -1.69 1.28 -9.25
CA LYS A 101 -0.59 1.03 -10.19
C LYS A 101 0.07 -0.28 -9.77
N ALA A 102 -0.11 -1.33 -10.57
CA ALA A 102 0.64 -2.57 -10.42
C ALA A 102 2.05 -2.38 -10.97
N VAL A 103 3.03 -2.29 -10.08
CA VAL A 103 4.44 -2.08 -10.45
C VAL A 103 5.19 -3.40 -10.33
N HIS A 104 5.68 -3.92 -11.46
CA HIS A 104 6.52 -5.12 -11.47
C HIS A 104 7.98 -4.72 -11.32
N VAL A 105 8.59 -5.13 -10.23
CA VAL A 105 10.00 -4.86 -9.91
C VAL A 105 10.80 -6.15 -10.01
N ARG A 106 11.83 -6.16 -10.87
CA ARG A 106 12.81 -7.25 -10.92
C ARG A 106 13.89 -7.00 -9.88
N LEU A 107 14.15 -7.99 -9.06
CA LEU A 107 15.26 -8.06 -8.14
C LEU A 107 16.27 -9.07 -8.70
N ALA A 108 17.49 -8.64 -8.97
CA ALA A 108 18.57 -9.53 -9.44
C ALA A 108 19.56 -9.77 -8.30
N PHE A 109 19.81 -11.05 -8.01
CA PHE A 109 20.68 -11.49 -6.92
C PHE A 109 22.02 -12.01 -7.43
N ALA A 110 22.95 -12.25 -6.52
CA ALA A 110 24.18 -12.97 -6.82
C ALA A 110 23.85 -14.38 -7.38
N GLY A 111 24.70 -14.90 -8.26
CA GLY A 111 24.49 -16.24 -8.87
C GLY A 111 23.46 -16.27 -9.99
N GLY A 112 22.97 -15.10 -10.47
CA GLY A 112 22.06 -15.02 -11.61
C GLY A 112 20.58 -15.26 -11.29
N PHE A 113 20.22 -15.50 -10.04
CA PHE A 113 18.82 -15.62 -9.62
C PHE A 113 18.08 -14.28 -9.76
N ASN A 114 16.87 -14.33 -10.32
CA ASN A 114 16.00 -13.16 -10.47
C ASN A 114 14.62 -13.46 -9.88
N LEU A 115 14.07 -12.48 -9.16
CA LEU A 115 12.71 -12.50 -8.66
C LEU A 115 11.96 -11.30 -9.25
N VAL A 116 10.70 -11.49 -9.65
CA VAL A 116 9.79 -10.37 -9.97
C VAL A 116 8.79 -10.25 -8.86
N HIS A 117 8.76 -9.07 -8.25
CA HIS A 117 7.81 -8.72 -7.20
C HIS A 117 6.85 -7.66 -7.70
N THR A 118 5.54 -7.85 -7.45
CA THR A 118 4.52 -6.86 -7.80
C THR A 118 4.13 -6.07 -6.55
N VAL A 119 4.23 -4.75 -6.67
CA VAL A 119 3.78 -3.81 -5.65
C VAL A 119 2.57 -3.05 -6.18
N HIS A 120 1.45 -3.12 -5.48
CA HIS A 120 0.29 -2.29 -5.77
C HIS A 120 0.43 -0.95 -5.08
N VAL A 121 0.54 0.11 -5.88
CA VAL A 121 0.72 1.49 -5.42
C VAL A 121 -0.57 2.26 -5.63
N VAL A 122 -1.08 2.90 -4.59
CA VAL A 122 -2.38 3.57 -4.54
C VAL A 122 -2.21 5.02 -4.09
N ALA A 123 -2.99 5.91 -4.70
CA ALA A 123 -3.07 7.29 -4.26
C ALA A 123 -3.94 7.41 -2.98
N ALA A 124 -3.36 7.89 -1.89
CA ALA A 124 -4.10 8.19 -0.67
C ALA A 124 -3.60 9.50 -0.05
N HIS A 125 -4.53 10.39 0.28
CA HIS A 125 -4.21 11.69 0.90
C HIS A 125 -3.13 12.50 0.16
N GLY A 126 -3.16 12.49 -1.20
CA GLY A 126 -2.23 13.24 -2.06
C GLY A 126 -0.81 12.68 -2.13
N LYS A 127 -0.56 11.49 -1.62
CA LYS A 127 0.72 10.76 -1.71
C LYS A 127 0.53 9.35 -2.23
N TRP A 128 1.61 8.74 -2.75
CA TRP A 128 1.65 7.32 -3.02
C TRP A 128 1.73 6.53 -1.71
N THR A 129 0.96 5.44 -1.64
CA THR A 129 0.99 4.43 -0.59
C THR A 129 1.02 3.06 -1.25
N TRP A 130 1.43 2.04 -0.55
CA TRP A 130 1.35 0.67 -1.02
C TRP A 130 0.37 -0.13 -0.18
N ILE A 131 -0.12 -1.25 -0.71
CA ILE A 131 -1.10 -2.10 -0.03
C ILE A 131 -0.52 -3.49 0.23
N LEU A 132 -0.93 -4.07 1.35
CA LEU A 132 -0.59 -5.44 1.69
C LEU A 132 -1.23 -6.42 0.69
N PRO A 133 -0.55 -7.51 0.34
CA PRO A 133 -1.21 -8.65 -0.29
C PRO A 133 -2.39 -9.12 0.55
N ALA A 134 -3.50 -9.53 -0.11
CA ALA A 134 -4.74 -9.87 0.58
C ALA A 134 -4.58 -10.95 1.67
N TRP A 135 -3.64 -11.88 1.50
CA TRP A 135 -3.36 -12.91 2.49
C TRP A 135 -2.68 -12.33 3.75
N ARG A 136 -1.75 -11.38 3.62
CA ARG A 136 -1.12 -10.68 4.76
C ARG A 136 -2.14 -9.84 5.51
N PHE A 137 -3.01 -9.11 4.79
CA PHE A 137 -4.11 -8.37 5.40
C PHE A 137 -4.99 -9.29 6.27
N ARG A 138 -5.37 -10.49 5.74
CA ARG A 138 -6.20 -11.44 6.50
C ARG A 138 -5.49 -11.97 7.76
N ASP A 139 -4.19 -12.20 7.68
CA ASP A 139 -3.42 -12.68 8.83
C ASP A 139 -3.38 -11.61 9.93
N TYR A 140 -3.01 -10.37 9.61
CA TYR A 140 -3.05 -9.25 10.56
C TYR A 140 -4.45 -9.03 11.14
N LYS A 141 -5.49 -9.08 10.31
CA LYS A 141 -6.89 -8.96 10.77
C LYS A 141 -7.31 -10.07 11.75
N ALA A 142 -6.64 -11.19 11.71
CA ALA A 142 -6.84 -12.34 12.59
C ALA A 142 -5.86 -12.38 13.78
N ASP A 143 -5.17 -11.25 14.07
CA ASP A 143 -4.13 -11.13 15.10
C ASP A 143 -3.00 -12.17 14.94
N LYS A 144 -2.63 -12.46 13.67
CA LYS A 144 -1.57 -13.41 13.31
C LYS A 144 -0.46 -12.70 12.56
N CYS A 145 0.79 -13.05 12.89
CA CYS A 145 1.89 -12.65 12.05
C CYS A 145 1.85 -13.41 10.72
N PRO A 146 1.92 -12.70 9.57
CA PRO A 146 2.04 -13.36 8.28
C PRO A 146 3.30 -14.23 8.21
N VAL A 147 3.16 -15.42 7.66
CA VAL A 147 4.29 -16.32 7.39
C VAL A 147 4.37 -16.54 5.90
N ASP A 148 5.45 -16.06 5.27
CA ASP A 148 5.66 -16.27 3.85
C ASP A 148 5.78 -17.76 3.55
N ALA A 149 5.08 -18.25 2.51
CA ALA A 149 5.18 -19.63 2.07
C ALA A 149 6.63 -19.91 1.61
N GLY A 150 7.40 -20.60 2.44
CA GLY A 150 8.83 -20.84 2.25
C GLY A 150 9.70 -20.38 3.41
N SER A 151 9.18 -19.59 4.34
CA SER A 151 9.88 -19.36 5.60
C SER A 151 9.83 -20.62 6.47
N PRO A 152 10.93 -21.04 7.10
CA PRO A 152 10.88 -22.13 8.06
C PRO A 152 9.94 -21.75 9.22
N PRO A 153 9.18 -22.70 9.79
CA PRO A 153 8.33 -22.42 10.93
C PRO A 153 9.18 -21.82 12.05
N PRO A 154 8.62 -20.83 12.81
CA PRO A 154 9.34 -20.26 13.94
C PRO A 154 9.78 -21.37 14.90
N ALA A 155 11.02 -21.29 15.39
CA ALA A 155 11.52 -22.23 16.36
C ALA A 155 10.60 -22.25 17.57
N PRO A 156 10.28 -23.43 18.14
CA PRO A 156 9.46 -23.52 19.35
C PRO A 156 10.11 -22.68 20.44
N THR A 157 9.36 -21.74 20.99
CA THR A 157 9.78 -20.98 22.17
C THR A 157 9.90 -21.94 23.35
N ALA A 158 11.13 -22.11 23.86
CA ALA A 158 11.44 -22.91 25.04
C ALA A 158 10.86 -22.27 26.31
#